data_9b0d233dbca159a224863fc894d1e668
#
_entry.id   9b0d233dbca159a224863fc894d1e668
#
_cell.length_a   1.000
_cell.length_b   1.000
_cell.length_c   1.000
_cell.angle_alpha   90.00
_cell.angle_beta   90.00
_cell.angle_gamma   90.00
#
_symmetry.space_group_name_H-M   'P 1'
#
loop_
_entity.id
_entity.type
_entity.pdbx_description
1 polymer ?
#
loop_
_entity_poly.entity_id
_entity_poly.type
_entity_poly.pdbx_seq_one_letter_code
_entity_poly.pdbx_strand_id
1 'polypeptide(L)'
;DFLAQINFAQVSKLLFPTGHLLKSEVRQLAEEAHLLSAKRKDSQGICFLGKVNYNEFIERALGTREGLIIERETGKVLGKHRGYWFHTIGQRKGLGLSGGPWFVVKKNIRRNIILVSQGYDPADQYGEHVVMEQCDFISLDPWSRAASLEAGTAVVVPPAERQPIAVSFKIRHTPEFTRGVLSYDPATGYRIDSTEPIQGIAPGQYAVVYSEDHRLCFGSGMITKVF
;
A
#
# COMPACT_ATOMS: atom_id res chain seq x y z
N ASP A 1 3.10 5.07 -4.40
CA ASP A 1 3.25 4.83 -2.96
C ASP A 1 4.29 5.73 -2.31
N PHE A 2 5.44 5.95 -2.94
CA PHE A 2 6.53 6.75 -2.36
C PHE A 2 6.14 8.22 -2.11
N LEU A 3 5.37 8.82 -3.01
CA LEU A 3 4.84 10.18 -2.91
C LEU A 3 3.39 10.21 -2.40
N ALA A 4 2.92 9.15 -1.74
CA ALA A 4 1.52 9.04 -1.33
C ALA A 4 1.08 10.17 -0.40
N GLN A 5 1.97 10.67 0.43
CA GLN A 5 1.69 11.75 1.40
C GLN A 5 2.17 13.14 0.96
N ILE A 6 2.49 13.32 -0.31
CA ILE A 6 2.90 14.62 -0.80
C ILE A 6 1.70 15.58 -0.82
N ASN A 7 1.95 16.83 -0.44
CA ASN A 7 0.94 17.88 -0.51
C ASN A 7 1.18 18.81 -1.71
N PHE A 8 0.23 19.68 -2.00
CA PHE A 8 0.31 20.61 -3.13
C PHE A 8 1.55 21.51 -3.08
N ALA A 9 1.88 22.05 -1.91
CA ALA A 9 3.06 22.91 -1.74
C ALA A 9 4.37 22.20 -2.01
N GLN A 10 4.43 20.89 -1.76
CA GLN A 10 5.59 20.05 -2.06
C GLN A 10 5.61 19.68 -3.55
N VAL A 11 4.48 19.23 -4.11
CA VAL A 11 4.39 18.85 -5.53
C VAL A 11 4.71 19.99 -6.46
N SER A 12 4.31 21.22 -6.13
CA SER A 12 4.58 22.40 -6.93
C SER A 12 6.08 22.74 -7.06
N LYS A 13 6.92 22.18 -6.20
CA LYS A 13 8.39 22.33 -6.23
C LYS A 13 9.12 21.19 -6.91
N LEU A 14 8.39 20.15 -7.35
CA LEU A 14 8.98 18.98 -7.98
C LEU A 14 8.91 19.07 -9.51
N LEU A 15 9.92 18.55 -10.15
CA LEU A 15 9.95 18.33 -11.59
C LEU A 15 10.00 16.82 -11.85
N PHE A 16 9.20 16.39 -12.82
CA PHE A 16 9.16 15.00 -13.28
C PHE A 16 9.53 14.93 -14.77
N PRO A 17 10.80 15.17 -15.14
CA PRO A 17 11.23 15.33 -16.53
C PRO A 17 10.92 14.13 -17.42
N THR A 18 10.94 12.92 -16.84
CA THR A 18 10.68 11.67 -17.53
C THR A 18 9.31 11.07 -17.19
N GLY A 19 8.43 11.82 -16.51
CA GLY A 19 7.16 11.31 -16.01
C GLY A 19 6.16 10.86 -17.09
N HIS A 20 6.35 11.27 -18.33
CA HIS A 20 5.55 10.90 -19.48
C HIS A 20 6.14 9.74 -20.29
N LEU A 21 7.32 9.25 -19.93
CA LEU A 21 8.02 8.17 -20.64
C LEU A 21 7.92 6.85 -19.88
N LEU A 22 7.84 5.76 -20.62
CA LEU A 22 8.03 4.44 -20.08
C LEU A 22 9.50 4.23 -19.70
N LYS A 23 9.75 3.36 -18.73
CA LYS A 23 11.13 3.08 -18.27
C LYS A 23 12.03 2.51 -19.37
N SER A 24 11.47 1.73 -20.30
CA SER A 24 12.15 1.24 -21.51
C SER A 24 12.62 2.39 -22.38
N GLU A 25 11.77 3.39 -22.61
CA GLU A 25 12.08 4.58 -23.42
C GLU A 25 13.16 5.42 -22.74
N VAL A 26 13.07 5.62 -21.41
CA VAL A 26 14.14 6.31 -20.64
C VAL A 26 15.48 5.59 -20.79
N ARG A 27 15.50 4.25 -20.76
CA ARG A 27 16.74 3.48 -20.96
C ARG A 27 17.30 3.62 -22.37
N GLN A 28 16.42 3.57 -23.37
CA GLN A 28 16.82 3.77 -24.76
C GLN A 28 17.44 5.16 -24.94
N LEU A 29 16.80 6.22 -24.48
CA LEU A 29 17.34 7.58 -24.53
C LEU A 29 18.68 7.70 -23.80
N ALA A 30 18.83 7.02 -22.67
CA ALA A 30 20.09 7.02 -21.93
C ALA A 30 21.21 6.28 -22.68
N GLU A 31 20.90 5.22 -23.45
CA GLU A 31 21.87 4.51 -24.31
C GLU A 31 22.24 5.37 -25.52
N GLU A 32 21.28 6.00 -26.17
CA GLU A 32 21.52 6.94 -27.29
C GLU A 32 22.37 8.14 -26.87
N ALA A 33 22.18 8.64 -25.65
CA ALA A 33 22.98 9.69 -25.04
C ALA A 33 24.33 9.19 -24.47
N HIS A 34 24.68 7.91 -24.68
CA HIS A 34 25.92 7.28 -24.19
C HIS A 34 26.15 7.44 -22.67
N LEU A 35 25.07 7.46 -21.86
CA LEU A 35 25.19 7.58 -20.42
C LEU A 35 25.72 6.29 -19.81
N LEU A 36 26.74 6.37 -18.97
CA LEU A 36 27.32 5.22 -18.27
C LEU A 36 26.32 4.47 -17.40
N SER A 37 25.27 5.15 -16.95
CA SER A 37 24.20 4.57 -16.11
C SER A 37 23.10 3.84 -16.89
N ALA A 38 23.07 3.91 -18.23
CA ALA A 38 22.00 3.35 -19.07
C ALA A 38 21.71 1.88 -18.78
N LYS A 39 22.78 1.07 -18.59
CA LYS A 39 22.68 -0.37 -18.29
C LYS A 39 22.70 -0.71 -16.80
N ARG A 40 22.66 0.28 -15.92
CA ARG A 40 22.67 0.05 -14.48
C ARG A 40 21.37 -0.65 -14.05
N LYS A 41 21.52 -1.73 -13.28
CA LYS A 41 20.36 -2.42 -12.66
C LYS A 41 19.67 -1.47 -11.69
N ASP A 42 18.36 -1.62 -11.61
CA ASP A 42 17.56 -0.87 -10.65
C ASP A 42 18.00 -1.18 -9.21
N SER A 43 18.02 -0.16 -8.39
CA SER A 43 18.33 -0.32 -6.97
C SER A 43 17.24 -1.17 -6.31
N GLN A 44 17.64 -2.30 -5.76
CA GLN A 44 16.80 -3.15 -4.92
C GLN A 44 17.06 -2.76 -3.47
N GLY A 45 16.36 -1.77 -2.96
CA GLY A 45 16.58 -1.30 -1.59
C GLY A 45 15.50 -0.34 -1.13
N ILE A 46 15.53 0.02 0.15
CA ILE A 46 14.65 1.05 0.69
C ILE A 46 15.15 2.40 0.17
N CYS A 47 14.25 3.16 -0.47
CA CYS A 47 14.56 4.49 -0.97
C CYS A 47 15.18 5.35 0.14
N PHE A 48 16.28 6.05 -0.19
CA PHE A 48 17.13 6.86 0.68
C PHE A 48 18.01 6.10 1.69
N LEU A 49 17.70 4.87 2.07
CA LEU A 49 18.54 4.10 2.99
C LEU A 49 19.59 3.23 2.27
N GLY A 50 19.48 3.10 0.94
CA GLY A 50 20.41 2.30 0.15
C GLY A 50 20.25 0.80 0.36
N LYS A 51 21.33 0.03 0.19
CA LYS A 51 21.36 -1.40 0.47
C LYS A 51 21.43 -1.63 1.99
N VAL A 52 20.32 -1.65 2.65
CA VAL A 52 20.20 -1.99 4.07
C VAL A 52 19.74 -3.43 4.18
N ASN A 53 20.43 -4.24 4.99
CA ASN A 53 19.89 -5.52 5.41
C ASN A 53 18.67 -5.24 6.29
N TYR A 54 17.48 -5.50 5.75
CA TYR A 54 16.22 -5.21 6.41
C TYR A 54 16.14 -5.83 7.82
N ASN A 55 16.60 -7.07 7.96
CA ASN A 55 16.55 -7.77 9.23
C ASN A 55 17.48 -7.11 10.27
N GLU A 56 18.71 -6.72 9.88
CA GLU A 56 19.63 -6.02 10.77
C GLU A 56 19.11 -4.64 11.16
N PHE A 57 18.50 -3.91 10.22
CA PHE A 57 17.89 -2.62 10.50
C PHE A 57 16.74 -2.75 11.53
N ILE A 58 15.84 -3.69 11.30
CA ILE A 58 14.72 -3.97 12.23
C ILE A 58 15.25 -4.43 13.60
N GLU A 59 16.26 -5.28 13.62
CA GLU A 59 16.88 -5.75 14.86
C GLU A 59 17.49 -4.62 15.68
N ARG A 60 18.18 -3.67 15.03
CA ARG A 60 18.72 -2.48 15.72
C ARG A 60 17.63 -1.56 16.24
N ALA A 61 16.52 -1.42 15.52
CA ALA A 61 15.43 -0.51 15.89
C ALA A 61 14.49 -1.10 16.95
N LEU A 62 14.15 -2.40 16.86
CA LEU A 62 13.13 -3.05 17.65
C LEU A 62 13.68 -4.18 18.55
N GLY A 63 14.95 -4.55 18.39
CA GLY A 63 15.55 -5.67 19.06
C GLY A 63 14.99 -7.01 18.62
N THR A 64 15.23 -8.05 19.42
CA THR A 64 14.67 -9.38 19.24
C THR A 64 13.80 -9.75 20.44
N ARG A 65 12.70 -10.45 20.16
CA ARG A 65 11.81 -11.02 21.17
C ARG A 65 11.34 -12.39 20.70
N GLU A 66 11.76 -13.44 21.40
CA GLU A 66 11.34 -14.79 21.04
C GLU A 66 9.81 -14.92 21.10
N GLY A 67 9.23 -15.57 20.10
CA GLY A 67 7.83 -15.89 19.97
C GLY A 67 7.60 -17.23 19.30
N LEU A 68 6.35 -17.68 19.26
CA LEU A 68 5.98 -19.00 18.76
C LEU A 68 5.48 -18.94 17.32
N ILE A 69 5.83 -19.97 16.55
CA ILE A 69 5.25 -20.28 15.24
C ILE A 69 4.25 -21.42 15.47
N ILE A 70 2.99 -21.16 15.19
CA ILE A 70 1.88 -22.07 15.45
C ILE A 70 1.17 -22.38 14.13
N GLU A 71 0.89 -23.66 13.89
CA GLU A 71 0.01 -24.07 12.80
C GLU A 71 -1.42 -23.61 13.07
N ARG A 72 -2.03 -22.93 12.10
CA ARG A 72 -3.36 -22.33 12.22
C ARG A 72 -4.44 -23.39 12.44
N GLU A 73 -4.38 -24.48 11.70
CA GLU A 73 -5.40 -25.51 11.63
C GLU A 73 -5.46 -26.38 12.89
N THR A 74 -4.30 -26.72 13.42
CA THR A 74 -4.18 -27.69 14.54
C THR A 74 -3.86 -27.02 15.87
N GLY A 75 -3.37 -25.79 15.86
CA GLY A 75 -2.84 -25.12 17.05
C GLY A 75 -1.48 -25.66 17.52
N LYS A 76 -0.85 -26.54 16.75
CA LYS A 76 0.44 -27.15 17.09
C LYS A 76 1.56 -26.12 16.99
N VAL A 77 2.43 -26.09 17.99
CA VAL A 77 3.68 -25.30 17.95
C VAL A 77 4.66 -25.99 17.02
N LEU A 78 5.07 -25.31 15.96
CA LEU A 78 6.00 -25.82 14.95
C LEU A 78 7.43 -25.32 15.18
N GLY A 79 7.59 -24.18 15.86
CA GLY A 79 8.90 -23.57 16.05
C GLY A 79 8.84 -22.24 16.80
N LYS A 80 9.94 -21.52 16.75
CA LYS A 80 10.11 -20.22 17.37
C LYS A 80 10.62 -19.20 16.34
N HIS A 81 10.36 -17.91 16.60
CA HIS A 81 10.87 -16.81 15.80
C HIS A 81 11.45 -15.70 16.69
N ARG A 82 12.22 -14.78 16.11
CA ARG A 82 12.92 -13.70 16.82
C ARG A 82 12.10 -12.42 17.02
N GLY A 83 10.84 -12.40 16.62
CA GLY A 83 9.93 -11.27 16.70
C GLY A 83 8.95 -11.26 15.52
N TYR A 84 7.65 -11.00 15.76
CA TYR A 84 6.63 -10.97 14.71
C TYR A 84 6.92 -9.92 13.61
N TRP A 85 7.69 -8.89 13.94
CA TRP A 85 8.06 -7.80 13.02
C TRP A 85 9.05 -8.22 11.93
N PHE A 86 9.75 -9.33 12.11
CA PHE A 86 10.59 -9.92 11.05
C PHE A 86 9.79 -10.69 9.98
N HIS A 87 8.48 -10.84 10.19
CA HIS A 87 7.64 -11.67 9.34
C HIS A 87 6.52 -10.85 8.71
N THR A 88 6.20 -11.18 7.45
CA THR A 88 5.12 -10.54 6.68
C THR A 88 4.08 -11.60 6.32
N ILE A 89 2.79 -11.24 6.31
CA ILE A 89 1.73 -12.13 5.83
C ILE A 89 2.01 -12.50 4.37
N GLY A 90 1.87 -13.79 4.05
CA GLY A 90 2.25 -14.38 2.75
C GLY A 90 3.73 -14.80 2.67
N GLN A 91 4.55 -14.51 3.68
CA GLN A 91 5.95 -14.92 3.67
C GLN A 91 6.09 -16.44 3.76
N ARG A 92 6.89 -17.01 2.85
CA ARG A 92 7.24 -18.44 2.81
C ARG A 92 8.66 -18.71 3.29
N LYS A 93 9.60 -17.83 2.91
CA LYS A 93 11.03 -18.04 3.17
C LYS A 93 11.42 -17.55 4.58
N GLY A 94 12.44 -18.18 5.18
CA GLY A 94 13.02 -17.72 6.46
C GLY A 94 12.24 -18.11 7.71
N LEU A 95 11.29 -19.06 7.62
CA LEU A 95 10.56 -19.58 8.77
C LEU A 95 11.33 -20.66 9.56
N GLY A 96 12.33 -21.31 8.92
CA GLY A 96 13.11 -22.37 9.55
C GLY A 96 12.31 -23.64 9.88
N LEU A 97 11.19 -23.86 9.21
CA LEU A 97 10.31 -25.01 9.43
C LEU A 97 10.54 -26.09 8.37
N SER A 98 10.47 -27.34 8.81
CA SER A 98 10.44 -28.53 7.93
C SER A 98 8.99 -28.93 7.59
N GLY A 99 8.82 -29.83 6.62
CA GLY A 99 7.51 -30.39 6.25
C GLY A 99 6.58 -29.40 5.53
N GLY A 100 7.11 -28.30 4.96
CA GLY A 100 6.33 -27.29 4.24
C GLY A 100 5.97 -27.64 2.79
N PRO A 101 5.40 -26.67 2.04
CA PRO A 101 5.60 -25.22 2.24
C PRO A 101 4.71 -24.61 3.32
N TRP A 102 5.29 -23.78 4.18
CA TRP A 102 4.58 -23.00 5.19
C TRP A 102 4.47 -21.54 4.79
N PHE A 103 3.32 -20.92 5.03
CA PHE A 103 3.07 -19.50 4.77
C PHE A 103 2.59 -18.81 6.03
N VAL A 104 3.08 -17.61 6.31
CA VAL A 104 2.54 -16.78 7.37
C VAL A 104 1.17 -16.28 6.97
N VAL A 105 0.15 -16.67 7.71
CA VAL A 105 -1.26 -16.32 7.42
C VAL A 105 -1.84 -15.28 8.39
N LYS A 106 -1.32 -15.20 9.62
CA LYS A 106 -1.78 -14.22 10.62
C LYS A 106 -0.68 -13.93 11.64
N LYS A 107 -0.74 -12.74 12.24
CA LYS A 107 0.13 -12.34 13.36
C LYS A 107 -0.70 -11.93 14.56
N ASN A 108 -0.38 -12.47 15.73
CA ASN A 108 -0.89 -11.98 17.01
C ASN A 108 0.19 -11.11 17.66
N ILE A 109 0.07 -9.82 17.48
CA ILE A 109 1.06 -8.83 17.94
C ILE A 109 1.20 -8.85 19.46
N ARG A 110 0.07 -8.91 20.19
CA ARG A 110 0.08 -8.86 21.66
C ARG A 110 0.79 -10.05 22.28
N ARG A 111 0.60 -11.24 21.72
CA ARG A 111 1.19 -12.49 22.21
C ARG A 111 2.54 -12.82 21.55
N ASN A 112 2.98 -12.03 20.58
CA ASN A 112 4.18 -12.32 19.79
C ASN A 112 4.14 -13.71 19.14
N ILE A 113 3.03 -14.04 18.47
CA ILE A 113 2.80 -15.32 17.79
C ILE A 113 2.58 -15.06 16.31
N ILE A 114 3.17 -15.90 15.47
CA ILE A 114 2.82 -16.00 14.05
C ILE A 114 2.08 -17.31 13.79
N LEU A 115 0.98 -17.21 13.05
CA LEU A 115 0.24 -18.37 12.59
C LEU A 115 0.66 -18.68 11.17
N VAL A 116 0.94 -19.95 10.92
CA VAL A 116 1.34 -20.46 9.61
C VAL A 116 0.40 -21.57 9.15
N SER A 117 0.28 -21.72 7.82
CA SER A 117 -0.51 -22.78 7.20
C SER A 117 0.21 -23.33 5.99
N GLN A 118 0.01 -24.61 5.68
CA GLN A 118 0.45 -25.24 4.41
C GLN A 118 -0.52 -24.95 3.28
N GLY A 119 -1.82 -24.91 3.60
CA GLY A 119 -2.86 -24.45 2.71
C GLY A 119 -2.93 -22.92 2.76
N TYR A 120 -2.14 -22.26 1.91
CA TYR A 120 -2.29 -20.83 1.72
C TYR A 120 -3.57 -20.59 0.92
N ASP A 121 -4.68 -20.35 1.62
CA ASP A 121 -5.87 -19.82 0.97
C ASP A 121 -5.73 -18.29 0.91
N PRO A 122 -5.51 -17.72 -0.29
CA PRO A 122 -5.46 -16.28 -0.44
C PRO A 122 -6.79 -15.60 -0.07
N ALA A 123 -7.92 -16.30 -0.01
CA ALA A 123 -9.23 -15.73 0.32
C ALA A 123 -9.23 -14.97 1.65
N ASP A 124 -8.56 -15.46 2.68
CA ASP A 124 -8.40 -14.76 3.96
C ASP A 124 -7.59 -13.45 3.89
N GLN A 125 -6.97 -13.15 2.76
CA GLN A 125 -6.14 -11.97 2.52
C GLN A 125 -6.78 -10.97 1.58
N TYR A 126 -7.95 -11.30 1.06
CA TYR A 126 -8.72 -10.40 0.24
C TYR A 126 -9.65 -9.57 1.13
N GLY A 127 -9.73 -8.32 0.83
CA GLY A 127 -10.70 -7.39 1.41
C GLY A 127 -11.32 -6.56 0.31
N GLU A 128 -12.52 -6.10 0.54
CA GLU A 128 -13.25 -5.23 -0.40
C GLU A 128 -13.41 -3.82 0.14
N HIS A 129 -13.13 -3.63 1.43
CA HIS A 129 -13.36 -2.37 2.11
C HIS A 129 -12.08 -1.83 2.74
N VAL A 130 -11.76 -0.59 2.46
CA VAL A 130 -10.62 0.14 2.98
C VAL A 130 -11.12 1.35 3.76
N VAL A 131 -10.77 1.46 5.04
CA VAL A 131 -11.10 2.62 5.86
C VAL A 131 -9.84 3.41 6.16
N MET A 132 -9.94 4.74 5.97
CA MET A 132 -8.90 5.72 6.26
C MET A 132 -9.49 6.79 7.18
N GLU A 133 -8.86 7.10 8.32
CA GLU A 133 -9.35 8.17 9.21
C GLU A 133 -9.22 9.55 8.60
N GLN A 134 -8.13 9.76 7.86
CA GLN A 134 -7.82 11.00 7.16
C GLN A 134 -7.40 10.70 5.74
N CYS A 135 -7.70 11.63 4.85
CA CYS A 135 -7.21 11.63 3.48
C CYS A 135 -6.66 13.02 3.14
N ASP A 136 -5.39 13.07 2.79
CA ASP A 136 -4.73 14.31 2.38
C ASP A 136 -4.89 14.48 0.86
N PHE A 137 -5.68 15.45 0.47
CA PHE A 137 -5.89 15.80 -0.94
C PHE A 137 -4.79 16.76 -1.42
N ILE A 138 -4.23 16.45 -2.60
CA ILE A 138 -3.08 17.20 -3.14
C ILE A 138 -3.49 18.57 -3.63
N SER A 139 -4.60 18.68 -4.35
CA SER A 139 -5.04 19.95 -4.96
C SER A 139 -6.48 20.29 -4.63
N LEU A 140 -7.40 19.44 -4.99
CA LEU A 140 -8.85 19.61 -4.83
C LEU A 140 -9.43 18.32 -4.31
N ASP A 141 -10.31 18.40 -3.32
CA ASP A 141 -11.00 17.21 -2.89
C ASP A 141 -11.95 16.69 -4.00
N PRO A 142 -12.12 15.37 -4.09
CA PRO A 142 -12.83 14.78 -5.22
C PRO A 142 -14.30 15.19 -5.31
N TRP A 143 -14.95 15.48 -4.17
CA TRP A 143 -16.36 15.94 -4.16
C TRP A 143 -16.51 17.35 -4.72
N SER A 144 -15.65 18.27 -4.31
CA SER A 144 -15.64 19.64 -4.84
C SER A 144 -15.34 19.65 -6.33
N ARG A 145 -14.46 18.78 -6.80
CA ARG A 145 -14.18 18.62 -8.24
C ARG A 145 -15.39 18.10 -9.01
N ALA A 146 -16.03 17.03 -8.53
CA ALA A 146 -17.20 16.45 -9.18
C ALA A 146 -18.33 17.49 -9.29
N ALA A 147 -18.66 18.16 -8.18
CA ALA A 147 -19.66 19.20 -8.15
C ALA A 147 -19.32 20.39 -9.06
N SER A 148 -18.02 20.78 -9.14
CA SER A 148 -17.57 21.86 -10.02
C SER A 148 -17.67 21.50 -11.49
N LEU A 149 -17.45 20.24 -11.86
CA LEU A 149 -17.62 19.76 -13.24
C LEU A 149 -19.08 19.79 -13.68
N GLU A 150 -20.00 19.42 -12.78
CA GLU A 150 -21.44 19.44 -13.05
C GLU A 150 -22.01 20.87 -13.10
N ALA A 151 -21.59 21.71 -12.16
CA ALA A 151 -22.08 23.08 -12.05
C ALA A 151 -21.36 24.08 -12.97
N GLY A 152 -20.20 23.73 -13.53
CA GLY A 152 -19.34 24.63 -14.31
C GLY A 152 -18.70 25.77 -13.50
N THR A 153 -18.76 25.72 -12.16
CA THR A 153 -18.24 26.72 -11.23
C THR A 153 -17.50 26.01 -10.07
N ALA A 154 -16.60 26.73 -9.40
CA ALA A 154 -15.95 26.20 -8.21
C ALA A 154 -16.97 26.02 -7.08
N VAL A 155 -17.14 24.80 -6.61
CA VAL A 155 -18.06 24.42 -5.54
C VAL A 155 -17.29 23.73 -4.42
N VAL A 156 -17.58 24.12 -3.18
CA VAL A 156 -17.10 23.44 -1.98
C VAL A 156 -18.26 22.63 -1.42
N VAL A 157 -18.12 21.31 -1.38
CA VAL A 157 -19.13 20.40 -0.85
C VAL A 157 -18.84 20.13 0.63
N PRO A 158 -19.74 20.51 1.55
CA PRO A 158 -19.58 20.23 2.96
C PRO A 158 -19.48 18.73 3.24
N PRO A 159 -18.68 18.28 4.22
CA PRO A 159 -18.54 16.86 4.54
C PRO A 159 -19.84 16.09 4.74
N ALA A 160 -20.84 16.71 5.36
CA ALA A 160 -22.15 16.10 5.61
C ALA A 160 -23.01 15.88 4.35
N GLU A 161 -22.67 16.55 3.24
CA GLU A 161 -23.42 16.48 1.97
C GLU A 161 -22.70 15.63 0.91
N ARG A 162 -21.54 15.04 1.26
CA ARG A 162 -20.73 14.24 0.33
C ARG A 162 -21.42 12.95 -0.04
N GLN A 163 -21.85 12.85 -1.28
CA GLN A 163 -22.38 11.59 -1.83
C GLN A 163 -21.22 10.69 -2.26
N PRO A 164 -21.41 9.36 -2.25
CA PRO A 164 -20.40 8.43 -2.77
C PRO A 164 -20.02 8.74 -4.21
N ILE A 165 -18.72 8.70 -4.53
CA ILE A 165 -18.20 8.96 -5.87
C ILE A 165 -17.36 7.79 -6.40
N ALA A 166 -17.46 7.54 -7.68
CA ALA A 166 -16.64 6.54 -8.34
C ALA A 166 -15.19 7.05 -8.46
N VAL A 167 -14.25 6.18 -8.11
CA VAL A 167 -12.81 6.45 -8.12
C VAL A 167 -12.03 5.24 -8.58
N SER A 168 -10.79 5.47 -8.97
CA SER A 168 -9.77 4.42 -9.04
C SER A 168 -8.78 4.61 -7.90
N PHE A 169 -8.17 3.52 -7.44
CA PHE A 169 -7.22 3.61 -6.34
C PHE A 169 -6.13 2.55 -6.41
N LYS A 170 -5.07 2.74 -5.63
CA LYS A 170 -3.97 1.79 -5.44
C LYS A 170 -3.60 1.71 -3.96
N ILE A 171 -3.33 0.50 -3.49
CA ILE A 171 -2.82 0.25 -2.13
C ILE A 171 -1.36 -0.22 -2.13
N ARG A 172 -0.84 -0.60 -3.29
CA ARG A 172 0.53 -1.07 -3.51
C ARG A 172 1.04 -0.58 -4.86
N HIS A 173 2.34 -0.78 -5.09
CA HIS A 173 2.96 -0.52 -6.38
C HIS A 173 2.64 -1.67 -7.35
N THR A 174 1.42 -1.67 -7.85
CA THR A 174 0.93 -2.55 -8.93
C THR A 174 0.75 -1.73 -10.21
N PRO A 175 0.91 -2.32 -11.41
CA PRO A 175 0.65 -1.59 -12.65
C PRO A 175 -0.83 -1.23 -12.80
N GLU A 176 -1.75 -2.11 -12.40
CA GLU A 176 -3.18 -1.93 -12.56
C GLU A 176 -3.75 -1.01 -11.46
N PHE A 177 -4.83 -0.30 -11.83
CA PHE A 177 -5.68 0.43 -10.89
C PHE A 177 -6.88 -0.43 -10.53
N THR A 178 -7.27 -0.37 -9.28
CA THR A 178 -8.51 -0.97 -8.82
C THR A 178 -9.61 0.09 -8.82
N ARG A 179 -10.81 -0.28 -9.26
CA ARG A 179 -11.99 0.60 -9.21
C ARG A 179 -12.71 0.45 -7.88
N GLY A 180 -13.35 1.53 -7.44
CA GLY A 180 -14.12 1.53 -6.21
C GLY A 180 -14.98 2.77 -6.06
N VAL A 181 -15.68 2.82 -4.95
CA VAL A 181 -16.52 3.96 -4.56
C VAL A 181 -15.95 4.57 -3.29
N LEU A 182 -15.58 5.83 -3.35
CA LEU A 182 -15.12 6.60 -2.21
C LEU A 182 -16.33 7.26 -1.53
N SER A 183 -16.47 7.03 -0.24
CA SER A 183 -17.48 7.64 0.63
C SER A 183 -16.81 8.29 1.84
N TYR A 184 -17.54 9.21 2.47
CA TYR A 184 -17.11 9.89 3.69
C TYR A 184 -18.21 9.84 4.74
N ASP A 185 -17.83 9.53 5.95
CA ASP A 185 -18.68 9.56 7.12
C ASP A 185 -17.97 10.35 8.23
N PRO A 186 -18.59 11.36 8.84
CA PRO A 186 -17.95 12.18 9.89
C PRO A 186 -17.48 11.40 11.11
N ALA A 187 -18.07 10.25 11.41
CA ALA A 187 -17.72 9.41 12.57
C ALA A 187 -16.60 8.41 12.26
N THR A 188 -16.51 7.95 11.01
CA THR A 188 -15.58 6.85 10.63
C THR A 188 -14.49 7.27 9.65
N GLY A 189 -14.59 8.47 9.06
CA GLY A 189 -13.66 8.97 8.07
C GLY A 189 -14.01 8.53 6.65
N TYR A 190 -12.97 8.28 5.86
CA TYR A 190 -13.08 7.91 4.45
C TYR A 190 -13.13 6.39 4.29
N ARG A 191 -13.98 5.94 3.38
CA ARG A 191 -14.11 4.53 3.02
C ARG A 191 -14.06 4.35 1.52
N ILE A 192 -13.32 3.36 1.05
CA ILE A 192 -13.35 2.89 -0.33
C ILE A 192 -13.95 1.50 -0.34
N ASP A 193 -15.04 1.34 -1.08
CA ASP A 193 -15.64 0.05 -1.40
C ASP A 193 -15.13 -0.37 -2.79
N SER A 194 -14.33 -1.43 -2.83
CA SER A 194 -13.74 -1.95 -4.06
C SER A 194 -14.75 -2.72 -4.88
N THR A 195 -14.66 -2.64 -6.20
CA THR A 195 -15.48 -3.45 -7.12
C THR A 195 -14.99 -4.90 -7.25
N GLU A 196 -13.79 -5.18 -6.75
CA GLU A 196 -13.16 -6.50 -6.79
C GLU A 196 -12.37 -6.77 -5.50
N PRO A 197 -12.23 -8.03 -5.08
CA PRO A 197 -11.43 -8.37 -3.92
C PRO A 197 -9.95 -8.01 -4.13
N ILE A 198 -9.36 -7.32 -3.17
CA ILE A 198 -7.97 -6.86 -3.21
C ILE A 198 -7.13 -7.69 -2.27
N GLN A 199 -6.09 -8.29 -2.80
CA GLN A 199 -5.15 -9.07 -2.00
C GLN A 199 -4.20 -8.21 -1.18
N GLY A 200 -4.08 -8.56 0.09
CA GLY A 200 -3.02 -8.06 0.95
C GLY A 200 -3.17 -6.62 1.40
N ILE A 201 -4.40 -6.14 1.53
CA ILE A 201 -4.69 -4.88 2.22
C ILE A 201 -4.28 -5.04 3.69
N ALA A 202 -3.60 -4.06 4.24
CA ALA A 202 -3.22 -4.07 5.65
C ALA A 202 -3.25 -2.68 6.27
N PRO A 203 -3.63 -2.54 7.55
CA PRO A 203 -3.47 -1.31 8.29
C PRO A 203 -2.01 -0.82 8.27
N GLY A 204 -1.84 0.50 8.17
CA GLY A 204 -0.53 1.15 8.04
C GLY A 204 -0.02 1.29 6.59
N GLN A 205 -0.69 0.71 5.60
CA GLN A 205 -0.48 1.01 4.18
C GLN A 205 -1.24 2.28 3.80
N TYR A 206 -0.93 2.83 2.63
CA TYR A 206 -1.65 3.97 2.06
C TYR A 206 -2.53 3.54 0.91
N ALA A 207 -3.78 4.02 0.89
CA ALA A 207 -4.62 4.01 -0.28
C ALA A 207 -4.47 5.34 -1.02
N VAL A 208 -4.01 5.29 -2.26
CA VAL A 208 -3.87 6.47 -3.13
C VAL A 208 -5.06 6.52 -4.06
N VAL A 209 -5.77 7.62 -4.05
CA VAL A 209 -7.05 7.80 -4.75
C VAL A 209 -6.86 8.63 -6.01
N TYR A 210 -7.46 8.16 -7.11
CA TYR A 210 -7.38 8.78 -8.43
C TYR A 210 -8.78 8.98 -9.03
N SER A 211 -8.87 9.85 -10.01
CA SER A 211 -10.04 9.92 -10.90
C SER A 211 -10.21 8.59 -11.67
N GLU A 212 -11.45 8.28 -12.10
CA GLU A 212 -11.75 7.05 -12.83
C GLU A 212 -10.94 6.90 -14.12
N ASP A 213 -10.61 8.02 -14.78
CA ASP A 213 -9.79 8.07 -16.00
C ASP A 213 -8.27 8.01 -15.71
N HIS A 214 -7.87 7.85 -14.45
CA HIS A 214 -6.49 7.76 -13.95
C HIS A 214 -5.61 9.01 -14.22
N ARG A 215 -6.20 10.12 -14.65
CA ARG A 215 -5.45 11.33 -15.06
C ARG A 215 -5.16 12.26 -13.92
N LEU A 216 -5.92 12.18 -12.83
CA LEU A 216 -5.76 13.01 -11.66
C LEU A 216 -5.55 12.15 -10.42
N CYS A 217 -4.47 12.39 -9.67
CA CYS A 217 -4.29 11.88 -8.33
C CYS A 217 -4.93 12.87 -7.35
N PHE A 218 -5.99 12.45 -6.68
CA PHE A 218 -6.64 13.28 -5.67
C PHE A 218 -5.79 13.40 -4.41
N GLY A 219 -5.20 12.31 -3.95
CA GLY A 219 -4.43 12.26 -2.71
C GLY A 219 -4.39 10.86 -2.12
N SER A 220 -4.12 10.76 -0.84
CA SER A 220 -4.03 9.47 -0.15
C SER A 220 -4.41 9.54 1.31
N GLY A 221 -4.75 8.39 1.87
CA GLY A 221 -4.96 8.20 3.29
C GLY A 221 -4.33 6.92 3.81
N MET A 222 -3.95 6.93 5.09
CA MET A 222 -3.45 5.73 5.75
C MET A 222 -4.61 4.78 6.08
N ILE A 223 -4.47 3.53 5.68
CA ILE A 223 -5.45 2.48 5.96
C ILE A 223 -5.41 2.14 7.45
N THR A 224 -6.55 2.25 8.12
CA THR A 224 -6.69 1.94 9.55
C THR A 224 -7.43 0.65 9.79
N LYS A 225 -8.39 0.31 8.93
CA LYS A 225 -9.18 -0.92 9.02
C LYS A 225 -9.43 -1.52 7.63
N VAL A 226 -9.65 -2.83 7.62
CA VAL A 226 -9.94 -3.65 6.43
C VAL A 226 -11.03 -4.65 6.81
N PHE A 227 -12.00 -4.84 5.92
CA PHE A 227 -13.10 -5.79 6.10
C PHE A 227 -13.31 -6.60 4.82
#